data_41bfab4a6e494f20ed15aa3a61083139
#
_entry.id   41bfab4a6e494f20ed15aa3a61083139
#
_cell.length_a   1.000
_cell.length_b   1.000
_cell.length_c   1.000
_cell.angle_alpha   90.00
_cell.angle_beta   90.00
_cell.angle_gamma   90.00
#
_symmetry.space_group_name_H-M   'P 1'
#
loop_
_entity.id
_entity.type
_entity.pdbx_description
1 polymer ?
#
loop_
_entity_poly.entity_id
_entity_poly.type
_entity_poly.pdbx_seq_one_letter_code
_entity_poly.pdbx_strand_id
1 'polypeptide(L)'
;MILAAIKLHMGKIGLVYHSYVPFDEECCIKKGNETAFCDEIDRLREKYHGKIEIFKGVEKDYFSDTADSGCDYVIGSVHYIKIGGEYFSVDESAEKFKALAENKFGGDYYALAKEYFQLVSHVVGKTGADIIGHFDLVSKFNEGGRFFDENDDRYKECAYRAIEDLVQYGGPFEINTGAVSRGYRKTPYPGEDFIRKIASLGGKFILSSDAHSAENLCFGFGDIRINNIELF
;
A
#
# COMPACT_ATOMS: atom_id res chain seq x y z
N MET A 1 9.88 -2.52 -16.70
CA MET A 1 10.13 -3.02 -15.32
C MET A 1 11.19 -4.12 -15.29
N ILE A 2 10.98 -5.32 -15.85
CA ILE A 2 11.87 -6.51 -15.71
C ILE A 2 13.31 -6.24 -16.16
N LEU A 3 13.52 -5.60 -17.33
CA LEU A 3 14.87 -5.25 -17.78
C LEU A 3 15.57 -4.26 -16.85
N ALA A 4 14.83 -3.35 -16.23
CA ALA A 4 15.39 -2.45 -15.22
C ALA A 4 15.77 -3.20 -13.94
N ALA A 5 14.93 -4.14 -13.48
CA ALA A 5 15.24 -5.00 -12.35
C ALA A 5 16.50 -5.84 -12.56
N ILE A 6 16.65 -6.43 -13.74
CA ILE A 6 17.87 -7.19 -14.12
C ILE A 6 19.10 -6.25 -14.11
N LYS A 7 18.98 -5.04 -14.66
CA LYS A 7 20.06 -4.05 -14.68
C LYS A 7 20.46 -3.60 -13.28
N LEU A 8 19.50 -3.57 -12.35
CA LEU A 8 19.72 -3.27 -10.93
C LEU A 8 20.21 -4.49 -10.11
N HIS A 9 20.48 -5.61 -10.79
CA HIS A 9 20.91 -6.86 -10.16
C HIS A 9 19.94 -7.40 -9.11
N MET A 10 18.63 -7.15 -9.29
CA MET A 10 17.60 -7.74 -8.44
C MET A 10 17.49 -9.23 -8.72
N GLY A 11 17.46 -10.03 -7.65
CA GLY A 11 17.21 -11.48 -7.77
C GLY A 11 15.73 -11.81 -8.00
N LYS A 12 14.83 -10.96 -7.52
CA LYS A 12 13.37 -11.15 -7.52
C LYS A 12 12.64 -9.84 -7.83
N ILE A 13 11.48 -9.94 -8.45
CA ILE A 13 10.55 -8.81 -8.64
C ILE A 13 9.10 -9.29 -8.54
N GLY A 14 8.28 -8.57 -7.79
CA GLY A 14 6.83 -8.71 -7.80
C GLY A 14 6.20 -7.65 -8.70
N LEU A 15 5.29 -8.07 -9.58
CA LEU A 15 4.48 -7.19 -10.40
C LEU A 15 3.03 -7.34 -10.00
N VAL A 16 2.36 -6.22 -9.73
CA VAL A 16 0.98 -6.20 -9.25
C VAL A 16 0.09 -5.38 -10.18
N TYR A 17 -1.20 -5.68 -10.17
CA TYR A 17 -2.24 -4.83 -10.69
C TYR A 17 -3.19 -4.42 -9.55
N HIS A 18 -3.81 -3.24 -9.67
CA HIS A 18 -4.89 -2.84 -8.77
C HIS A 18 -6.16 -3.64 -9.06
N SER A 19 -6.72 -4.27 -8.03
CA SER A 19 -7.96 -5.04 -8.16
C SER A 19 -9.13 -4.17 -8.64
N TYR A 20 -10.04 -4.77 -9.42
CA TYR A 20 -11.22 -4.06 -9.91
C TYR A 20 -12.11 -3.57 -8.76
N VAL A 21 -12.50 -2.29 -8.84
CA VAL A 21 -13.53 -1.67 -8.00
C VAL A 21 -14.55 -0.98 -8.92
N PRO A 22 -15.87 -1.27 -8.78
CA PRO A 22 -16.88 -0.81 -9.76
C PRO A 22 -17.19 0.69 -9.69
N PHE A 23 -16.72 1.37 -8.67
CA PHE A 23 -16.95 2.81 -8.45
C PHE A 23 -15.76 3.69 -8.89
N ASP A 24 -14.63 3.09 -9.33
CA ASP A 24 -13.45 3.79 -9.86
C ASP A 24 -12.71 2.90 -10.87
N GLU A 25 -13.28 2.79 -12.07
CA GLU A 25 -12.71 1.94 -13.15
C GLU A 25 -11.46 2.53 -13.82
N GLU A 26 -11.11 3.79 -13.52
CA GLU A 26 -9.92 4.45 -14.09
C GLU A 26 -8.65 4.08 -13.33
N CYS A 27 -8.77 3.81 -12.03
CA CYS A 27 -7.65 3.52 -11.14
C CYS A 27 -7.36 2.02 -10.96
N CYS A 28 -8.09 1.14 -11.64
CA CYS A 28 -7.96 -0.31 -11.46
C CYS A 28 -7.90 -1.09 -12.78
N ILE A 29 -7.55 -2.38 -12.69
CA ILE A 29 -7.64 -3.26 -13.85
C ILE A 29 -9.10 -3.33 -14.33
N LYS A 30 -9.30 -3.29 -15.63
CA LYS A 30 -10.66 -3.48 -16.19
C LYS A 30 -11.11 -4.91 -15.93
N LYS A 31 -12.37 -5.05 -15.51
CA LYS A 31 -12.97 -6.34 -15.19
C LYS A 31 -12.77 -7.33 -16.34
N GLY A 32 -12.22 -8.50 -16.03
CA GLY A 32 -11.94 -9.57 -16.98
C GLY A 32 -10.55 -9.52 -17.62
N ASN A 33 -9.71 -8.51 -17.33
CA ASN A 33 -8.34 -8.44 -17.83
C ASN A 33 -7.32 -9.08 -16.87
N GLU A 34 -7.75 -9.58 -15.71
CA GLU A 34 -6.90 -10.19 -14.69
C GLU A 34 -6.16 -11.42 -15.26
N THR A 35 -6.88 -12.25 -16.01
CA THR A 35 -6.28 -13.44 -16.67
C THR A 35 -5.20 -13.03 -17.66
N ALA A 36 -5.46 -12.00 -18.49
CA ALA A 36 -4.48 -11.52 -19.46
C ALA A 36 -3.21 -10.98 -18.80
N PHE A 37 -3.33 -10.32 -17.64
CA PHE A 37 -2.18 -9.91 -16.84
C PHE A 37 -1.40 -11.12 -16.34
N CYS A 38 -2.07 -12.12 -15.77
CA CYS A 38 -1.44 -13.34 -15.27
C CYS A 38 -0.71 -14.10 -16.38
N ASP A 39 -1.33 -14.27 -17.55
CA ASP A 39 -0.75 -14.94 -18.71
C ASP A 39 0.51 -14.21 -19.21
N GLU A 40 0.50 -12.88 -19.24
CA GLU A 40 1.67 -12.09 -19.62
C GLU A 40 2.82 -12.27 -18.60
N ILE A 41 2.52 -12.30 -17.30
CA ILE A 41 3.55 -12.57 -16.28
C ILE A 41 4.16 -13.97 -16.46
N ASP A 42 3.33 -14.99 -16.72
CA ASP A 42 3.84 -16.36 -16.96
C ASP A 42 4.73 -16.43 -18.22
N ARG A 43 4.33 -15.76 -19.30
CA ARG A 43 5.19 -15.61 -20.50
C ARG A 43 6.52 -14.91 -20.18
N LEU A 44 6.51 -13.90 -19.32
CA LEU A 44 7.70 -13.18 -18.90
C LEU A 44 8.59 -14.02 -17.97
N ARG A 45 8.03 -14.87 -17.13
CA ARG A 45 8.77 -15.86 -16.33
C ARG A 45 9.57 -16.81 -17.20
N GLU A 46 8.93 -17.37 -18.22
CA GLU A 46 9.61 -18.25 -19.18
C GLU A 46 10.74 -17.51 -19.91
N LYS A 47 10.45 -16.30 -20.43
CA LYS A 47 11.41 -15.49 -21.18
C LYS A 47 12.67 -15.12 -20.39
N TYR A 48 12.51 -14.85 -19.09
CA TYR A 48 13.60 -14.38 -18.22
C TYR A 48 14.07 -15.45 -17.23
N HIS A 49 13.67 -16.70 -17.44
CA HIS A 49 14.10 -17.82 -16.62
C HIS A 49 15.63 -17.84 -16.42
N GLY A 50 16.07 -18.05 -15.18
CA GLY A 50 17.48 -18.05 -14.80
C GLY A 50 18.15 -16.66 -14.73
N LYS A 51 17.41 -15.56 -15.03
CA LYS A 51 17.93 -14.18 -14.92
C LYS A 51 17.33 -13.43 -13.74
N ILE A 52 16.06 -13.64 -13.46
CA ILE A 52 15.32 -13.01 -12.38
C ILE A 52 14.08 -13.85 -12.05
N GLU A 53 13.75 -13.97 -10.80
CA GLU A 53 12.50 -14.58 -10.34
C GLU A 53 11.38 -13.53 -10.38
N ILE A 54 10.26 -13.86 -11.03
CA ILE A 54 9.15 -12.91 -11.23
C ILE A 54 7.92 -13.45 -10.52
N PHE A 55 7.34 -12.65 -9.65
CA PHE A 55 6.10 -12.95 -8.95
C PHE A 55 4.95 -12.12 -9.50
N LYS A 56 3.78 -12.72 -9.63
CA LYS A 56 2.54 -12.02 -9.97
C LYS A 56 1.70 -11.81 -8.73
N GLY A 57 1.31 -10.57 -8.50
CA GLY A 57 0.48 -10.21 -7.36
C GLY A 57 -0.71 -9.39 -7.76
N VAL A 58 -1.57 -9.16 -6.79
CA VAL A 58 -2.66 -8.20 -6.87
C VAL A 58 -2.59 -7.26 -5.66
N GLU A 59 -2.71 -5.97 -5.91
CA GLU A 59 -3.00 -5.01 -4.86
C GLU A 59 -4.52 -4.90 -4.74
N LYS A 60 -5.04 -5.54 -3.70
CA LYS A 60 -6.47 -5.69 -3.47
C LYS A 60 -6.97 -4.61 -2.55
N ASP A 61 -7.80 -3.72 -3.10
CA ASP A 61 -8.50 -2.72 -2.28
C ASP A 61 -9.49 -3.38 -1.34
N TYR A 62 -9.68 -2.79 -0.16
CA TYR A 62 -10.62 -3.24 0.87
C TYR A 62 -12.04 -3.45 0.34
N PHE A 63 -12.46 -2.66 -0.63
CA PHE A 63 -13.81 -2.72 -1.22
C PHE A 63 -13.88 -3.54 -2.51
N SER A 64 -12.80 -4.17 -2.92
CA SER A 64 -12.82 -5.10 -4.07
C SER A 64 -13.36 -6.46 -3.67
N ASP A 65 -14.29 -6.98 -4.47
CA ASP A 65 -14.83 -8.32 -4.33
C ASP A 65 -14.31 -9.29 -5.42
N THR A 66 -13.23 -8.92 -6.13
CA THR A 66 -12.64 -9.78 -7.18
C THR A 66 -11.90 -10.96 -6.57
N ALA A 67 -11.95 -12.10 -7.28
CA ALA A 67 -11.16 -13.27 -6.92
C ALA A 67 -9.68 -13.04 -7.26
N ASP A 68 -8.78 -13.58 -6.44
CA ASP A 68 -7.33 -13.45 -6.58
C ASP A 68 -6.71 -14.67 -7.31
N SER A 69 -7.54 -15.38 -8.08
CA SER A 69 -7.14 -16.62 -8.74
C SER A 69 -5.98 -16.39 -9.72
N GLY A 70 -4.90 -17.14 -9.51
CA GLY A 70 -3.71 -17.09 -10.35
C GLY A 70 -2.62 -16.15 -9.88
N CYS A 71 -2.82 -15.36 -8.82
CA CYS A 71 -1.76 -14.59 -8.18
C CYS A 71 -0.96 -15.45 -7.19
N ASP A 72 0.34 -15.12 -7.02
CA ASP A 72 1.22 -15.76 -6.05
C ASP A 72 1.09 -15.11 -4.68
N TYR A 73 0.67 -13.82 -4.64
CA TYR A 73 0.48 -13.06 -3.40
C TYR A 73 -0.53 -11.92 -3.57
N VAL A 74 -1.07 -11.48 -2.45
CA VAL A 74 -2.04 -10.38 -2.33
C VAL A 74 -1.48 -9.30 -1.43
N ILE A 75 -1.44 -8.05 -1.91
CA ILE A 75 -1.22 -6.85 -1.08
C ILE A 75 -2.60 -6.31 -0.72
N GLY A 76 -2.91 -6.20 0.56
CA GLY A 76 -4.17 -5.60 1.02
C GLY A 76 -4.02 -4.12 1.27
N SER A 77 -4.83 -3.30 0.61
CA SER A 77 -4.74 -1.85 0.66
C SER A 77 -6.09 -1.19 0.92
N VAL A 78 -6.06 0.03 1.44
CA VAL A 78 -7.23 0.88 1.65
C VAL A 78 -7.01 2.20 0.92
N HIS A 79 -7.68 2.40 -0.21
CA HIS A 79 -7.61 3.65 -0.98
C HIS A 79 -8.87 4.51 -0.80
N TYR A 80 -9.94 3.92 -0.26
CA TYR A 80 -11.25 4.59 -0.17
C TYR A 80 -11.84 4.46 1.22
N ILE A 81 -12.68 5.44 1.56
CA ILE A 81 -13.60 5.40 2.72
C ILE A 81 -15.04 5.40 2.19
N LYS A 82 -15.92 4.64 2.81
CA LYS A 82 -17.34 4.57 2.44
C LYS A 82 -18.21 5.28 3.45
N ILE A 83 -18.93 6.32 3.03
CA ILE A 83 -19.82 7.12 3.88
C ILE A 83 -21.17 7.28 3.19
N GLY A 84 -22.24 6.90 3.87
CA GLY A 84 -23.60 7.04 3.33
C GLY A 84 -23.84 6.26 2.03
N GLY A 85 -23.06 5.22 1.75
CA GLY A 85 -23.13 4.42 0.54
C GLY A 85 -22.23 4.91 -0.59
N GLU A 86 -21.60 6.08 -0.47
CA GLU A 86 -20.66 6.66 -1.43
C GLU A 86 -19.22 6.35 -1.05
N TYR A 87 -18.34 6.22 -2.05
CA TYR A 87 -16.91 5.95 -1.88
C TYR A 87 -16.09 7.22 -2.15
N PHE A 88 -15.11 7.47 -1.30
CA PHE A 88 -14.26 8.65 -1.35
C PHE A 88 -12.79 8.22 -1.29
N SER A 89 -12.00 8.56 -2.32
CA SER A 89 -10.57 8.30 -2.32
C SER A 89 -9.85 9.17 -1.28
N VAL A 90 -8.91 8.57 -0.56
CA VAL A 90 -8.04 9.29 0.41
C VAL A 90 -6.74 9.76 -0.25
N ASP A 91 -6.43 9.29 -1.46
CA ASP A 91 -5.11 9.43 -2.06
C ASP A 91 -5.11 9.93 -3.52
N GLU A 92 -6.24 10.35 -4.06
CA GLU A 92 -6.35 10.84 -5.44
C GLU A 92 -5.73 12.23 -5.61
N SER A 93 -6.14 13.21 -4.79
CA SER A 93 -5.53 14.54 -4.76
C SER A 93 -5.68 15.22 -3.40
N ALA A 94 -4.80 16.19 -3.11
CA ALA A 94 -4.86 16.97 -1.87
C ALA A 94 -6.18 17.75 -1.74
N GLU A 95 -6.74 18.22 -2.86
CA GLU A 95 -8.02 18.94 -2.92
C GLU A 95 -9.18 18.02 -2.58
N LYS A 96 -9.22 16.79 -3.12
CA LYS A 96 -10.25 15.79 -2.82
C LYS A 96 -10.14 15.31 -1.37
N PHE A 97 -8.93 15.07 -0.86
CA PHE A 97 -8.70 14.73 0.53
C PHE A 97 -9.21 15.82 1.49
N LYS A 98 -8.90 17.10 1.20
CA LYS A 98 -9.42 18.23 1.96
C LYS A 98 -10.94 18.28 1.91
N ALA A 99 -11.52 18.17 0.72
CA ALA A 99 -12.98 18.20 0.55
C ALA A 99 -13.68 17.05 1.29
N LEU A 100 -13.10 15.87 1.32
CA LEU A 100 -13.58 14.73 2.10
C LEU A 100 -13.63 15.09 3.60
N ALA A 101 -12.54 15.59 4.16
CA ALA A 101 -12.49 16.00 5.56
C ALA A 101 -13.53 17.09 5.89
N GLU A 102 -13.59 18.14 5.07
CA GLU A 102 -14.52 19.27 5.30
C GLU A 102 -15.99 18.85 5.17
N ASN A 103 -16.35 18.10 4.11
CA ASN A 103 -17.75 17.82 3.81
C ASN A 103 -18.34 16.62 4.57
N LYS A 104 -17.50 15.64 4.95
CA LYS A 104 -17.98 14.41 5.58
C LYS A 104 -17.59 14.28 7.05
N PHE A 105 -16.55 15.02 7.49
CA PHE A 105 -16.05 14.99 8.88
C PHE A 105 -16.05 16.36 9.56
N GLY A 106 -16.67 17.40 8.96
CA GLY A 106 -16.73 18.74 9.53
C GLY A 106 -15.36 19.41 9.72
N GLY A 107 -14.36 19.02 8.95
CA GLY A 107 -12.98 19.49 9.04
C GLY A 107 -12.13 18.74 10.08
N ASP A 108 -12.67 17.69 10.72
CA ASP A 108 -11.92 16.87 11.67
C ASP A 108 -11.12 15.76 10.92
N TYR A 109 -9.85 16.05 10.63
CA TYR A 109 -8.94 15.11 9.99
C TYR A 109 -8.60 13.89 10.85
N TYR A 110 -8.70 14.01 12.19
CA TYR A 110 -8.48 12.87 13.09
C TYR A 110 -9.65 11.90 13.09
N ALA A 111 -10.88 12.40 12.92
CA ALA A 111 -12.05 11.56 12.72
C ALA A 111 -11.95 10.80 11.38
N LEU A 112 -11.47 11.46 10.31
CA LEU A 112 -11.19 10.83 9.03
C LEU A 112 -10.10 9.76 9.17
N ALA A 113 -8.98 10.06 9.83
CA ALA A 113 -7.89 9.12 10.06
C ALA A 113 -8.36 7.90 10.88
N LYS A 114 -9.21 8.11 11.88
CA LYS A 114 -9.79 7.03 12.67
C LYS A 114 -10.61 6.08 11.82
N GLU A 115 -11.48 6.60 10.94
CA GLU A 115 -12.26 5.78 10.00
C GLU A 115 -11.35 4.99 9.06
N TYR A 116 -10.31 5.64 8.52
CA TYR A 116 -9.31 4.99 7.69
C TYR A 116 -8.62 3.82 8.40
N PHE A 117 -8.07 4.03 9.61
CA PHE A 117 -7.38 2.97 10.35
C PHE A 117 -8.30 1.86 10.83
N GLN A 118 -9.60 2.12 11.01
CA GLN A 118 -10.59 1.06 11.25
C GLN A 118 -10.72 0.11 10.04
N LEU A 119 -10.69 0.63 8.81
CA LEU A 119 -10.68 -0.20 7.61
C LEU A 119 -9.35 -0.95 7.49
N VAL A 120 -8.22 -0.27 7.71
CA VAL A 120 -6.88 -0.86 7.66
C VAL A 120 -6.75 -2.02 8.64
N SER A 121 -7.25 -1.91 9.88
CA SER A 121 -7.18 -2.99 10.88
C SER A 121 -7.87 -4.29 10.44
N HIS A 122 -8.81 -4.20 9.50
CA HIS A 122 -9.54 -5.35 8.97
C HIS A 122 -9.09 -5.79 7.57
N VAL A 123 -8.08 -5.11 6.98
CA VAL A 123 -7.71 -5.31 5.57
C VAL A 123 -7.32 -6.75 5.25
N VAL A 124 -6.56 -7.41 6.13
CA VAL A 124 -6.15 -8.81 5.94
C VAL A 124 -7.36 -9.74 5.94
N GLY A 125 -8.25 -9.60 6.92
CA GLY A 125 -9.47 -10.42 7.01
C GLY A 125 -10.43 -10.20 5.83
N LYS A 126 -10.47 -8.98 5.28
CA LYS A 126 -11.36 -8.62 4.17
C LYS A 126 -10.79 -9.04 2.81
N THR A 127 -9.50 -8.90 2.60
CA THR A 127 -8.85 -9.12 1.29
C THR A 127 -8.16 -10.46 1.16
N GLY A 128 -7.86 -11.13 2.28
CA GLY A 128 -7.00 -12.32 2.29
C GLY A 128 -5.53 -11.98 2.06
N ALA A 129 -5.11 -10.77 2.40
CA ALA A 129 -3.77 -10.27 2.07
C ALA A 129 -2.66 -11.05 2.76
N ASP A 130 -1.58 -11.31 1.99
CA ASP A 130 -0.30 -11.81 2.48
C ASP A 130 0.58 -10.65 2.99
N ILE A 131 0.41 -9.46 2.41
CA ILE A 131 1.21 -8.26 2.67
C ILE A 131 0.27 -7.10 2.99
N ILE A 132 0.59 -6.31 4.03
CA ILE A 132 -0.16 -5.10 4.38
C ILE A 132 0.44 -3.94 3.58
N GLY A 133 -0.32 -3.39 2.64
CA GLY A 133 0.07 -2.29 1.78
C GLY A 133 0.14 -0.96 2.54
N HIS A 134 0.96 -0.04 2.08
CA HIS A 134 1.14 1.37 2.53
C HIS A 134 0.26 1.81 3.71
N PHE A 135 0.56 1.31 4.90
CA PHE A 135 -0.26 1.30 6.11
C PHE A 135 -0.95 2.64 6.44
N ASP A 136 -0.25 3.75 6.30
CA ASP A 136 -0.72 5.10 6.66
C ASP A 136 -0.88 6.02 5.42
N LEU A 137 -1.39 5.47 4.30
CA LEU A 137 -1.64 6.19 3.05
C LEU A 137 -2.49 7.45 3.23
N VAL A 138 -3.37 7.50 4.25
CA VAL A 138 -4.15 8.67 4.63
C VAL A 138 -3.29 9.93 4.87
N SER A 139 -1.98 9.76 5.11
CA SER A 139 -1.02 10.85 5.29
C SER A 139 -0.36 11.32 3.99
N LYS A 140 -0.72 10.77 2.81
CA LYS A 140 -0.08 11.04 1.51
C LYS A 140 0.14 12.53 1.22
N PHE A 141 -0.85 13.35 1.46
CA PHE A 141 -0.81 14.78 1.17
C PHE A 141 -0.49 15.64 2.40
N ASN A 142 -0.09 15.02 3.51
CA ASN A 142 0.14 15.71 4.79
C ASN A 142 1.60 16.07 5.05
N GLU A 143 2.46 16.07 4.03
CA GLU A 143 3.87 16.44 4.20
C GLU A 143 4.03 17.77 4.93
N GLY A 144 4.84 17.79 6.00
CA GLY A 144 5.06 18.96 6.83
C GLY A 144 3.87 19.34 7.73
N GLY A 145 2.90 18.46 7.95
CA GLY A 145 1.74 18.74 8.80
C GLY A 145 0.71 19.66 8.14
N ARG A 146 0.59 19.58 6.81
CA ARG A 146 -0.26 20.47 6.00
C ARG A 146 -1.74 20.49 6.44
N PHE A 147 -2.26 19.36 6.87
CA PHE A 147 -3.67 19.19 7.22
C PHE A 147 -3.87 18.84 8.69
N PHE A 148 -2.96 18.06 9.28
CA PHE A 148 -3.04 17.64 10.68
C PHE A 148 -1.65 17.32 11.23
N ASP A 149 -1.51 17.33 12.55
CA ASP A 149 -0.27 16.93 13.24
C ASP A 149 -0.22 15.39 13.36
N GLU A 150 0.74 14.75 12.67
CA GLU A 150 0.96 13.30 12.77
C GLU A 150 1.49 12.87 14.16
N ASN A 151 1.89 13.83 15.02
CA ASN A 151 2.30 13.55 16.39
C ASN A 151 1.14 13.62 17.41
N ASP A 152 -0.04 14.10 17.01
CA ASP A 152 -1.21 14.14 17.89
C ASP A 152 -1.64 12.73 18.33
N ASP A 153 -1.94 12.56 19.60
CA ASP A 153 -2.32 11.27 20.18
C ASP A 153 -3.55 10.67 19.51
N ARG A 154 -4.49 11.49 19.04
CA ARG A 154 -5.68 11.03 18.31
C ARG A 154 -5.33 10.29 17.03
N TYR A 155 -4.29 10.74 16.30
CA TYR A 155 -3.78 10.06 15.10
C TYR A 155 -3.03 8.80 15.47
N LYS A 156 -2.09 8.90 16.42
CA LYS A 156 -1.23 7.78 16.83
C LYS A 156 -2.01 6.63 17.46
N GLU A 157 -2.97 6.93 18.33
CA GLU A 157 -3.76 5.90 19.02
C GLU A 157 -4.56 5.03 18.05
N CYS A 158 -5.23 5.62 17.05
CA CYS A 158 -5.99 4.82 16.09
C CYS A 158 -5.07 3.98 15.19
N ALA A 159 -3.92 4.52 14.77
CA ALA A 159 -2.91 3.77 14.03
C ALA A 159 -2.30 2.63 14.87
N TYR A 160 -1.95 2.88 16.13
CA TYR A 160 -1.36 1.85 17.01
C TYR A 160 -2.32 0.68 17.27
N ARG A 161 -3.62 0.94 17.45
CA ARG A 161 -4.63 -0.13 17.55
C ARG A 161 -4.68 -0.97 16.27
N ALA A 162 -4.69 -0.34 15.11
CA ALA A 162 -4.66 -1.06 13.84
C ALA A 162 -3.38 -1.91 13.69
N ILE A 163 -2.22 -1.41 14.12
CA ILE A 163 -0.97 -2.17 14.13
C ILE A 163 -1.08 -3.38 15.07
N GLU A 164 -1.61 -3.20 16.28
CA GLU A 164 -1.79 -4.28 17.26
C GLU A 164 -2.68 -5.40 16.74
N ASP A 165 -3.75 -5.07 16.00
CA ASP A 165 -4.61 -6.04 15.33
C ASP A 165 -3.88 -6.75 14.18
N LEU A 166 -3.17 -6.00 13.33
CA LEU A 166 -2.55 -6.52 12.10
C LEU A 166 -1.30 -7.39 12.36
N VAL A 167 -0.48 -7.07 13.37
CA VAL A 167 0.71 -7.86 13.70
C VAL A 167 0.34 -9.31 14.03
N GLN A 168 -0.86 -9.56 14.55
CA GLN A 168 -1.34 -10.90 14.88
C GLN A 168 -1.53 -11.84 13.68
N TYR A 169 -1.71 -11.28 12.47
CA TYR A 169 -1.79 -12.07 11.23
C TYR A 169 -0.42 -12.59 10.77
N GLY A 170 0.70 -11.97 11.22
CA GLY A 170 2.06 -12.43 10.95
C GLY A 170 2.58 -12.13 9.54
N GLY A 171 1.77 -11.50 8.67
CA GLY A 171 2.20 -11.00 7.37
C GLY A 171 3.07 -9.74 7.50
N PRO A 172 3.97 -9.46 6.53
CA PRO A 172 4.80 -8.27 6.54
C PRO A 172 4.00 -7.01 6.17
N PHE A 173 4.44 -5.88 6.74
CA PHE A 173 4.03 -4.55 6.31
C PHE A 173 4.96 -4.06 5.18
N GLU A 174 4.42 -3.43 4.16
CA GLU A 174 5.25 -2.74 3.19
C GLU A 174 6.01 -1.59 3.85
N ILE A 175 7.31 -1.47 3.54
CA ILE A 175 8.01 -0.19 3.57
C ILE A 175 7.95 0.35 2.15
N ASN A 176 6.97 1.20 1.91
CA ASN A 176 6.59 1.66 0.59
C ASN A 176 7.18 3.04 0.31
N THR A 177 8.02 3.13 -0.72
CA THR A 177 8.70 4.38 -1.12
C THR A 177 8.01 5.11 -2.27
N GLY A 178 6.85 4.64 -2.73
CA GLY A 178 6.15 5.20 -3.87
C GLY A 178 5.78 6.68 -3.72
N ALA A 179 5.32 7.10 -2.54
CA ALA A 179 5.02 8.52 -2.30
C ALA A 179 6.28 9.39 -2.31
N VAL A 180 7.43 8.85 -1.87
CA VAL A 180 8.71 9.57 -1.89
C VAL A 180 9.18 9.74 -3.33
N SER A 181 9.14 8.70 -4.15
CA SER A 181 9.55 8.74 -5.55
C SER A 181 8.72 9.73 -6.39
N ARG A 182 7.44 9.92 -6.01
CA ARG A 182 6.51 10.86 -6.66
C ARG A 182 6.50 12.26 -6.03
N GLY A 183 7.31 12.49 -4.97
CA GLY A 183 7.47 13.81 -4.34
C GLY A 183 6.32 14.23 -3.42
N TYR A 184 5.43 13.32 -3.04
CA TYR A 184 4.36 13.60 -2.08
C TYR A 184 4.84 13.60 -0.63
N ARG A 185 5.80 12.73 -0.30
CA ARG A 185 6.35 12.55 1.04
C ARG A 185 7.89 12.57 1.00
N LYS A 186 8.52 12.91 2.13
CA LYS A 186 9.96 12.76 2.34
C LYS A 186 10.34 11.44 3.00
N THR A 187 9.37 10.78 3.62
CA THR A 187 9.53 9.50 4.32
C THR A 187 8.61 8.45 3.70
N PRO A 188 8.98 7.17 3.71
CA PRO A 188 8.14 6.08 3.22
C PRO A 188 6.92 5.86 4.12
N TYR A 189 6.02 5.00 3.66
CA TYR A 189 5.02 4.34 4.51
C TYR A 189 5.60 3.02 5.06
N PRO A 190 5.28 2.63 6.30
CA PRO A 190 4.69 3.46 7.34
C PRO A 190 5.64 4.56 7.81
N GLY A 191 5.11 5.61 8.42
CA GLY A 191 5.93 6.61 9.11
C GLY A 191 6.81 5.99 10.20
N GLU A 192 7.92 6.66 10.55
CA GLU A 192 8.98 6.09 11.41
C GLU A 192 8.47 5.63 12.79
N ASP A 193 7.52 6.35 13.40
CA ASP A 193 6.91 5.95 14.68
C ASP A 193 6.14 4.64 14.57
N PHE A 194 5.45 4.44 13.45
CA PHE A 194 4.71 3.20 13.18
C PHE A 194 5.64 2.04 12.88
N ILE A 195 6.72 2.26 12.13
CA ILE A 195 7.77 1.25 11.93
C ILE A 195 8.32 0.79 13.29
N ARG A 196 8.65 1.73 14.19
CA ARG A 196 9.12 1.39 15.54
C ARG A 196 8.09 0.59 16.34
N LYS A 197 6.82 0.99 16.27
CA LYS A 197 5.72 0.27 16.95
C LYS A 197 5.56 -1.14 16.39
N ILE A 198 5.51 -1.32 15.07
CA ILE A 198 5.41 -2.62 14.41
C ILE A 198 6.58 -3.53 14.83
N ALA A 199 7.81 -3.03 14.75
CA ALA A 199 9.00 -3.77 15.13
C ALA A 199 9.00 -4.17 16.63
N SER A 200 8.53 -3.28 17.52
CA SER A 200 8.43 -3.57 18.95
C SER A 200 7.47 -4.70 19.30
N LEU A 201 6.50 -4.96 18.41
CA LEU A 201 5.53 -6.06 18.52
C LEU A 201 5.95 -7.32 17.77
N GLY A 202 7.16 -7.34 17.18
CA GLY A 202 7.67 -8.48 16.39
C GLY A 202 7.10 -8.56 14.97
N GLY A 203 6.50 -7.48 14.47
CA GLY A 203 6.02 -7.40 13.09
C GLY A 203 7.17 -7.42 12.08
N LYS A 204 6.87 -7.86 10.87
CA LYS A 204 7.82 -8.05 9.77
C LYS A 204 7.61 -6.97 8.71
N PHE A 205 8.62 -6.80 7.84
CA PHE A 205 8.57 -5.80 6.78
C PHE A 205 9.05 -6.37 5.45
N ILE A 206 8.54 -5.77 4.37
CA ILE A 206 9.00 -6.00 3.00
C ILE A 206 9.21 -4.66 2.31
N LEU A 207 10.29 -4.52 1.52
CA LEU A 207 10.51 -3.30 0.74
C LEU A 207 9.62 -3.29 -0.50
N SER A 208 8.93 -2.18 -0.72
CA SER A 208 8.14 -1.94 -1.92
C SER A 208 8.44 -0.55 -2.47
N SER A 209 8.74 -0.47 -3.77
CA SER A 209 8.90 0.82 -4.44
C SER A 209 7.59 1.37 -4.98
N ASP A 210 6.54 0.54 -5.06
CA ASP A 210 5.25 0.93 -5.64
C ASP A 210 5.45 1.71 -6.94
N ALA A 211 6.34 1.14 -7.78
CA ALA A 211 6.87 1.83 -8.94
C ALA A 211 5.94 1.69 -10.14
N HIS A 212 5.44 2.82 -10.63
CA HIS A 212 4.64 2.90 -11.85
C HIS A 212 5.49 3.13 -13.11
N SER A 213 6.80 3.31 -12.95
CA SER A 213 7.77 3.44 -14.04
C SER A 213 9.08 2.73 -13.69
N ALA A 214 9.86 2.38 -14.71
CA ALA A 214 11.13 1.66 -14.53
C ALA A 214 12.18 2.47 -13.76
N GLU A 215 12.12 3.80 -13.85
CA GLU A 215 13.04 4.73 -13.21
C GLU A 215 12.85 4.76 -11.68
N ASN A 216 11.63 4.49 -11.22
CA ASN A 216 11.28 4.51 -9.80
C ASN A 216 11.47 3.15 -9.10
N LEU A 217 11.92 2.14 -9.84
CA LEU A 217 12.17 0.82 -9.26
C LEU A 217 13.30 0.88 -8.22
N CYS A 218 13.04 0.34 -7.00
CA CYS A 218 13.94 0.39 -5.86
C CYS A 218 14.29 1.81 -5.37
N PHE A 219 13.48 2.82 -5.73
CA PHE A 219 13.73 4.19 -5.30
C PHE A 219 13.86 4.28 -3.77
N GLY A 220 14.94 4.91 -3.29
CA GLY A 220 15.16 5.16 -1.87
C GLY A 220 15.46 3.93 -1.00
N PHE A 221 15.53 2.71 -1.55
CA PHE A 221 15.83 1.50 -0.76
C PHE A 221 17.16 1.58 -0.02
N GLY A 222 18.17 2.22 -0.62
CA GLY A 222 19.48 2.43 -0.02
C GLY A 222 19.47 3.36 1.20
N ASP A 223 18.43 4.17 1.38
CA ASP A 223 18.30 5.15 2.46
C ASP A 223 17.56 4.59 3.67
N ILE A 224 16.87 3.46 3.51
CA ILE A 224 16.12 2.81 4.58
C ILE A 224 17.10 2.18 5.56
N ARG A 225 17.05 2.65 6.80
CA ARG A 225 17.89 2.18 7.92
C ARG A 225 16.98 1.67 9.02
N ILE A 226 16.67 0.40 8.97
CA ILE A 226 15.83 -0.23 9.99
C ILE A 226 16.67 -1.37 10.58
N ASN A 227 17.04 -1.25 11.87
CA ASN A 227 17.79 -2.29 12.57
C ASN A 227 16.87 -3.51 12.83
N ASN A 228 17.38 -4.72 12.58
CA ASN A 228 16.70 -5.99 12.84
C ASN A 228 15.42 -6.26 12.02
N ILE A 229 15.40 -5.87 10.73
CA ILE A 229 14.30 -6.23 9.84
C ILE A 229 14.70 -7.42 8.99
N GLU A 230 13.90 -8.46 9.06
CA GLU A 230 13.88 -9.50 8.04
C GLU A 230 13.19 -8.93 6.80
N LEU A 231 13.95 -8.71 5.74
CA LEU A 231 13.44 -8.40 4.41
C LEU A 231 13.17 -9.73 3.70
N PHE A 232 11.94 -9.98 3.36
CA PHE A 232 11.52 -11.18 2.62
C PHE A 232 11.66 -10.99 1.12
#